data_9ed97defa705325d9c330cc1442abf8b
#
_entry.id   9ed97defa705325d9c330cc1442abf8b
#
_cell.length_a   1.000
_cell.length_b   1.000
_cell.length_c   1.000
_cell.angle_alpha   90.00
_cell.angle_beta   90.00
_cell.angle_gamma   90.00
#
_symmetry.space_group_name_H-M   'P 1'
#
loop_
_entity.id
_entity.type
_entity.pdbx_description
1 polymer ?
#
loop_
_entity_poly.entity_id
_entity_poly.type
_entity_poly.pdbx_seq_one_letter_code
_entity_poly.pdbx_strand_id
1 'polypeptide(L)'
;VRIMYVHVPAAWLALQTYALIAAASLTSFVWRHRLADIAAREAAPMGLLFALLAIVTGALWGKVTWGVFWDWDPRLTSMLVLVFLYLGYIAIWQMVDNEWTAARSAGLLAMLGAVNLPIIKFSVDWWDSLHQKATVIREGGPKMPASMLTPLLIMALGYTLLFAFVLLMRVHTVLAVKRRDVQPKVSRATLEEAPVS
;
A
#
# COMPACT_ATOMS: atom_id res chain seq x y z
N VAL A 1 -2.06 -24.39 -8.07
CA VAL A 1 -0.99 -23.63 -8.76
C VAL A 1 -1.47 -22.28 -9.28
N ARG A 2 -2.68 -22.16 -9.91
CA ARG A 2 -3.16 -20.89 -10.51
C ARG A 2 -3.34 -19.75 -9.50
N ILE A 3 -3.75 -20.04 -8.28
CA ILE A 3 -3.91 -19.06 -7.19
C ILE A 3 -2.60 -18.28 -6.92
N MET A 4 -1.45 -18.93 -7.05
CA MET A 4 -0.14 -18.33 -6.84
C MET A 4 0.08 -17.07 -7.71
N TYR A 5 -0.40 -17.07 -8.97
CA TYR A 5 -0.23 -15.95 -9.90
C TYR A 5 -1.03 -14.70 -9.51
N VAL A 6 -2.06 -14.86 -8.67
CA VAL A 6 -2.83 -13.75 -8.09
C VAL A 6 -2.28 -13.40 -6.70
N HIS A 7 -2.10 -14.41 -5.84
CA HIS A 7 -1.70 -14.25 -4.45
C HIS A 7 -0.34 -13.59 -4.28
N VAL A 8 0.69 -14.11 -4.96
CA VAL A 8 2.07 -13.63 -4.76
C VAL A 8 2.25 -12.17 -5.22
N PRO A 9 1.79 -11.77 -6.42
CA PRO A 9 1.87 -10.35 -6.82
C PRO A 9 1.05 -9.43 -5.91
N ALA A 10 -0.14 -9.86 -5.46
CA ALA A 10 -0.95 -9.08 -4.52
C ALA A 10 -0.23 -8.88 -3.19
N ALA A 11 0.37 -9.95 -2.62
CA ALA A 11 1.16 -9.85 -1.40
C ALA A 11 2.37 -8.92 -1.56
N TRP A 12 3.10 -8.99 -2.68
CA TRP A 12 4.21 -8.10 -2.98
C TRP A 12 3.77 -6.64 -3.06
N LEU A 13 2.66 -6.36 -3.76
CA LEU A 13 2.14 -4.99 -3.86
C LEU A 13 1.60 -4.47 -2.54
N ALA A 14 0.98 -5.29 -1.71
CA ALA A 14 0.60 -4.88 -0.37
C ALA A 14 1.80 -4.39 0.45
N LEU A 15 2.90 -5.13 0.45
CA LEU A 15 4.12 -4.75 1.15
C LEU A 15 4.78 -3.50 0.53
N GLN A 16 4.92 -3.47 -0.79
CA GLN A 16 5.54 -2.35 -1.52
C GLN A 16 4.74 -1.05 -1.36
N THR A 17 3.41 -1.13 -1.42
CA THR A 17 2.54 0.03 -1.21
C THR A 17 2.67 0.57 0.22
N TYR A 18 2.76 -0.30 1.23
CA TYR A 18 2.96 0.18 2.61
C TYR A 18 4.34 0.81 2.79
N ALA A 19 5.38 0.24 2.18
CA ALA A 19 6.71 0.83 2.14
C ALA A 19 6.71 2.21 1.45
N LEU A 20 5.98 2.34 0.33
CA LEU A 20 5.78 3.63 -0.36
C LEU A 20 5.10 4.65 0.56
N ILE A 21 4.03 4.26 1.27
CA ILE A 21 3.32 5.13 2.20
C ILE A 21 4.25 5.58 3.32
N ALA A 22 5.00 4.67 3.93
CA ALA A 22 5.94 5.00 5.00
C ALA A 22 7.07 5.94 4.52
N ALA A 23 7.64 5.69 3.33
CA ALA A 23 8.67 6.54 2.74
C ALA A 23 8.13 7.93 2.36
N ALA A 24 6.94 8.01 1.77
CA ALA A 24 6.28 9.27 1.45
C ALA A 24 5.93 10.06 2.73
N SER A 25 5.46 9.37 3.77
CA SER A 25 5.18 9.97 5.08
C SER A 25 6.45 10.50 5.75
N LEU A 26 7.56 9.76 5.69
CA LEU A 26 8.86 10.24 6.16
C LEU A 26 9.32 11.48 5.39
N THR A 27 9.18 11.46 4.05
CA THR A 27 9.50 12.60 3.18
C THR A 27 8.68 13.82 3.57
N SER A 28 7.38 13.65 3.77
CA SER A 28 6.51 14.74 4.21
C SER A 28 6.87 15.22 5.62
N PHE A 29 7.18 14.32 6.54
CA PHE A 29 7.52 14.65 7.92
C PHE A 29 8.80 15.52 8.00
N VAL A 30 9.82 15.18 7.19
CA VAL A 30 11.13 15.89 7.18
C VAL A 30 11.08 17.17 6.35
N TRP A 31 10.55 17.07 5.11
CA TRP A 31 10.60 18.19 4.15
C TRP A 31 9.25 18.91 3.95
N ARG A 32 8.20 18.54 4.70
CA ARG A 32 6.84 19.13 4.60
C ARG A 32 6.27 19.10 3.18
N HIS A 33 6.50 17.99 2.47
CA HIS A 33 6.18 17.85 1.05
C HIS A 33 4.74 17.39 0.84
N ARG A 34 3.83 18.33 0.55
CA ARG A 34 2.37 18.07 0.40
C ARG A 34 2.02 16.99 -0.64
N LEU A 35 2.77 16.91 -1.73
CA LEU A 35 2.51 15.90 -2.75
C LEU A 35 2.80 14.48 -2.23
N ALA A 36 3.77 14.32 -1.34
CA ALA A 36 4.04 13.04 -0.69
C ALA A 36 2.88 12.60 0.20
N ASP A 37 2.25 13.53 0.94
CA ASP A 37 1.04 13.21 1.73
C ASP A 37 -0.12 12.77 0.85
N ILE A 38 -0.36 13.47 -0.27
CA ILE A 38 -1.40 13.11 -1.23
C ILE A 38 -1.13 11.72 -1.82
N ALA A 39 0.09 11.46 -2.26
CA ALA A 39 0.46 10.17 -2.84
C ALA A 39 0.30 9.03 -1.82
N ALA A 40 0.73 9.22 -0.57
CA ALA A 40 0.58 8.25 0.51
C ALA A 40 -0.90 7.97 0.81
N ARG A 41 -1.71 9.03 0.95
CA ARG A 41 -3.15 8.93 1.20
C ARG A 41 -3.86 8.16 0.09
N GLU A 42 -3.58 8.51 -1.17
CA GLU A 42 -4.25 7.92 -2.32
C GLU A 42 -3.76 6.49 -2.63
N ALA A 43 -2.57 6.09 -2.19
CA ALA A 43 -2.06 4.73 -2.29
C ALA A 43 -2.71 3.77 -1.28
N ALA A 44 -3.10 4.24 -0.09
CA ALA A 44 -3.51 3.38 1.02
C ALA A 44 -4.72 2.48 0.72
N PRO A 45 -5.82 2.95 0.08
CA PRO A 45 -6.95 2.07 -0.25
C PRO A 45 -6.58 0.94 -1.21
N MET A 46 -5.64 1.18 -2.12
CA MET A 46 -5.16 0.16 -3.06
C MET A 46 -4.28 -0.86 -2.35
N GLY A 47 -3.40 -0.40 -1.45
CA GLY A 47 -2.59 -1.29 -0.62
C GLY A 47 -3.44 -2.19 0.26
N LEU A 48 -4.51 -1.66 0.87
CA LEU A 48 -5.50 -2.42 1.61
C LEU A 48 -6.17 -3.49 0.73
N LEU A 49 -6.61 -3.12 -0.47
CA LEU A 49 -7.23 -4.06 -1.41
C LEU A 49 -6.28 -5.22 -1.74
N PHE A 50 -5.00 -4.95 -2.02
CA PHE A 50 -4.01 -5.98 -2.29
C PHE A 50 -3.73 -6.84 -1.05
N ALA A 51 -3.69 -6.27 0.15
CA ALA A 51 -3.53 -7.03 1.39
C ALA A 51 -4.71 -7.97 1.65
N LEU A 52 -5.95 -7.50 1.45
CA LEU A 52 -7.15 -8.33 1.55
C LEU A 52 -7.17 -9.43 0.49
N LEU A 53 -6.83 -9.11 -0.76
CA LEU A 53 -6.73 -10.09 -1.84
C LEU A 53 -5.68 -11.17 -1.51
N ALA A 54 -4.53 -10.77 -0.94
CA ALA A 54 -3.52 -11.72 -0.51
C ALA A 54 -4.03 -12.62 0.62
N ILE A 55 -4.73 -12.09 1.63
CA ILE A 55 -5.29 -12.91 2.72
C ILE A 55 -6.33 -13.89 2.19
N VAL A 56 -7.31 -13.42 1.39
CA VAL A 56 -8.37 -14.29 0.86
C VAL A 56 -7.81 -15.40 -0.02
N THR A 57 -6.94 -15.05 -0.97
CA THR A 57 -6.33 -16.05 -1.87
C THR A 57 -5.37 -16.98 -1.13
N GLY A 58 -4.70 -16.47 -0.09
CA GLY A 58 -3.85 -17.24 0.81
C GLY A 58 -4.66 -18.26 1.63
N ALA A 59 -5.81 -17.85 2.19
CA ALA A 59 -6.72 -18.74 2.92
C ALA A 59 -7.26 -19.87 2.02
N LEU A 60 -7.66 -19.55 0.78
CA LEU A 60 -8.10 -20.54 -0.19
C LEU A 60 -6.98 -21.53 -0.54
N TRP A 61 -5.75 -21.03 -0.69
CA TRP A 61 -4.59 -21.90 -0.93
C TRP A 61 -4.25 -22.74 0.29
N GLY A 62 -4.28 -22.15 1.48
CA GLY A 62 -4.05 -22.84 2.76
C GLY A 62 -4.99 -24.00 2.97
N LYS A 63 -6.29 -23.85 2.62
CA LYS A 63 -7.26 -24.94 2.70
C LYS A 63 -6.88 -26.15 1.86
N VAL A 64 -6.34 -25.91 0.66
CA VAL A 64 -5.93 -26.99 -0.26
C VAL A 64 -4.59 -27.61 0.17
N THR A 65 -3.67 -26.82 0.71
CA THR A 65 -2.29 -27.24 0.99
C THR A 65 -2.12 -27.79 2.41
N TRP A 66 -2.78 -27.15 3.39
CA TRP A 66 -2.62 -27.43 4.82
C TRP A 66 -3.90 -27.96 5.49
N GLY A 67 -5.02 -27.99 4.74
CA GLY A 67 -6.31 -28.46 5.25
C GLY A 67 -7.11 -27.43 6.05
N VAL A 68 -6.57 -26.23 6.29
CA VAL A 68 -7.20 -25.15 7.05
C VAL A 68 -7.25 -23.85 6.24
N PHE A 69 -8.28 -23.02 6.46
CA PHE A 69 -8.36 -21.71 5.83
C PHE A 69 -7.46 -20.67 6.52
N TRP A 70 -7.24 -20.86 7.82
CA TRP A 70 -6.47 -19.94 8.67
C TRP A 70 -5.69 -20.72 9.72
N ASP A 71 -4.50 -20.28 9.95
CA ASP A 71 -3.68 -20.64 11.10
C ASP A 71 -3.04 -19.35 11.66
N TRP A 72 -2.76 -19.33 12.96
CA TRP A 72 -2.06 -18.22 13.62
C TRP A 72 -0.55 -18.30 13.38
N ASP A 73 -0.18 -18.66 12.19
CA ASP A 73 1.17 -18.63 11.67
C ASP A 73 1.73 -17.19 11.69
N PRO A 74 3.01 -16.99 12.00
CA PRO A 74 3.61 -15.65 12.10
C PRO A 74 3.44 -14.81 10.84
N ARG A 75 3.48 -15.40 9.65
CA ARG A 75 3.31 -14.69 8.37
C ARG A 75 1.86 -14.26 8.14
N LEU A 76 0.89 -15.16 8.40
CA LEU A 76 -0.52 -14.82 8.26
C LEU A 76 -0.92 -13.75 9.26
N THR A 77 -0.48 -13.91 10.51
CA THR A 77 -0.77 -12.94 11.59
C THR A 77 -0.19 -11.57 11.29
N SER A 78 1.06 -11.49 10.85
CA SER A 78 1.68 -10.21 10.49
C SER A 78 1.07 -9.57 9.24
N MET A 79 0.58 -10.36 8.27
CA MET A 79 -0.24 -9.84 7.15
C MET A 79 -1.58 -9.30 7.61
N LEU A 80 -2.24 -9.93 8.59
CA LEU A 80 -3.46 -9.38 9.20
C LEU A 80 -3.18 -8.07 9.94
N VAL A 81 -2.07 -7.99 10.67
CA VAL A 81 -1.62 -6.72 11.28
C VAL A 81 -1.44 -5.64 10.22
N LEU A 82 -0.87 -5.97 9.05
CA LEU A 82 -0.73 -5.01 7.93
C LEU A 82 -2.09 -4.48 7.46
N VAL A 83 -3.13 -5.32 7.39
CA VAL A 83 -4.50 -4.88 7.06
C VAL A 83 -5.00 -3.86 8.09
N PHE A 84 -4.82 -4.13 9.39
CA PHE A 84 -5.22 -3.18 10.43
C PHE A 84 -4.43 -1.87 10.39
N LEU A 85 -3.15 -1.93 10.04
CA LEU A 85 -2.33 -0.72 9.85
C LEU A 85 -2.84 0.13 8.67
N TYR A 86 -3.25 -0.50 7.55
CA TYR A 86 -3.91 0.20 6.45
C TYR A 86 -5.25 0.83 6.86
N LEU A 87 -6.09 0.05 7.55
CA LEU A 87 -7.37 0.54 8.05
C LEU A 87 -7.20 1.72 9.01
N GLY A 88 -6.26 1.62 9.95
CA GLY A 88 -5.93 2.70 10.87
C GLY A 88 -5.43 3.95 10.15
N TYR A 89 -4.55 3.79 9.15
CA TYR A 89 -4.06 4.89 8.33
C TYR A 89 -5.21 5.61 7.61
N ILE A 90 -6.10 4.85 6.95
CA ILE A 90 -7.26 5.39 6.25
C ILE A 90 -8.23 6.06 7.23
N ALA A 91 -8.50 5.44 8.40
CA ALA A 91 -9.40 5.98 9.41
C ALA A 91 -8.92 7.33 9.94
N ILE A 92 -7.62 7.51 10.20
CA ILE A 92 -7.06 8.80 10.63
C ILE A 92 -7.38 9.90 9.60
N TRP A 93 -7.18 9.62 8.31
CA TRP A 93 -7.50 10.58 7.25
C TRP A 93 -9.00 10.91 7.12
N GLN A 94 -9.88 10.02 7.55
CA GLN A 94 -11.33 10.23 7.51
C GLN A 94 -11.87 10.92 8.77
N MET A 95 -11.24 10.71 9.92
CA MET A 95 -11.74 11.19 11.22
C MET A 95 -11.13 12.53 11.64
N VAL A 96 -10.00 12.93 11.08
CA VAL A 96 -9.29 14.16 11.46
C VAL A 96 -9.53 15.23 10.39
N ASP A 97 -10.30 16.25 10.71
CA ASP A 97 -10.70 17.32 9.77
C ASP A 97 -9.49 18.15 9.28
N ASN A 98 -8.52 18.40 10.15
CA ASN A 98 -7.34 19.17 9.80
C ASN A 98 -6.35 18.33 8.99
N GLU A 99 -6.18 18.64 7.70
CA GLU A 99 -5.30 17.88 6.77
C GLU A 99 -3.85 17.75 7.30
N TRP A 100 -3.30 18.79 7.93
CA TRP A 100 -1.94 18.76 8.44
C TRP A 100 -1.79 17.80 9.64
N THR A 101 -2.75 17.86 10.57
CA THR A 101 -2.79 16.95 11.72
C THR A 101 -3.02 15.51 11.28
N ALA A 102 -3.96 15.30 10.33
CA ALA A 102 -4.21 13.99 9.74
C ALA A 102 -2.94 13.40 9.10
N ALA A 103 -2.24 14.18 8.27
CA ALA A 103 -1.01 13.76 7.62
C ALA A 103 0.07 13.34 8.61
N ARG A 104 0.27 14.12 9.69
CA ARG A 104 1.28 13.80 10.71
C ARG A 104 0.92 12.55 11.52
N SER A 105 -0.32 12.44 11.95
CA SER A 105 -0.78 11.28 12.75
C SER A 105 -0.78 10.00 11.93
N ALA A 106 -1.32 10.04 10.71
CA ALA A 106 -1.30 8.91 9.79
C ALA A 106 0.14 8.55 9.37
N GLY A 107 0.97 9.57 9.11
CA GLY A 107 2.38 9.37 8.77
C GLY A 107 3.17 8.71 9.90
N LEU A 108 2.94 9.10 11.15
CA LEU A 108 3.56 8.44 12.31
C LEU A 108 3.15 6.98 12.40
N LEU A 109 1.85 6.67 12.25
CA LEU A 109 1.36 5.29 12.20
C LEU A 109 2.02 4.50 11.07
N ALA A 110 2.16 5.09 9.87
CA ALA A 110 2.78 4.43 8.72
C ALA A 110 4.26 4.12 8.96
N MET A 111 5.02 5.06 9.52
CA MET A 111 6.44 4.88 9.84
C MET A 111 6.64 3.82 10.91
N LEU A 112 5.87 3.85 12.00
CA LEU A 112 5.93 2.83 13.06
C LEU A 112 5.48 1.46 12.54
N GLY A 113 4.40 1.43 11.76
CA GLY A 113 3.89 0.20 11.15
C GLY A 113 4.84 -0.43 10.12
N ALA A 114 5.77 0.35 9.54
CA ALA A 114 6.77 -0.17 8.61
C ALA A 114 7.69 -1.23 9.25
N VAL A 115 7.83 -1.25 10.57
CA VAL A 115 8.53 -2.32 11.31
C VAL A 115 7.90 -3.70 11.07
N ASN A 116 6.61 -3.74 10.75
CA ASN A 116 5.92 -4.99 10.41
C ASN A 116 6.36 -5.59 9.05
N LEU A 117 6.91 -4.80 8.13
CA LEU A 117 7.33 -5.28 6.81
C LEU A 117 8.48 -6.30 6.88
N PRO A 118 9.59 -6.05 7.58
CA PRO A 118 10.62 -7.06 7.79
C PRO A 118 10.10 -8.28 8.58
N ILE A 119 9.18 -8.09 9.53
CA ILE A 119 8.56 -9.21 10.24
C ILE A 119 7.83 -10.13 9.24
N ILE A 120 6.98 -9.60 8.37
CA ILE A 120 6.31 -10.38 7.31
C ILE A 120 7.35 -11.06 6.41
N LYS A 121 8.40 -10.34 5.98
CA LYS A 121 9.40 -10.85 5.05
C LYS A 121 10.19 -12.02 5.64
N PHE A 122 10.63 -11.91 6.88
CA PHE A 122 11.54 -12.84 7.53
C PHE A 122 10.86 -13.82 8.50
N SER A 123 9.53 -13.72 8.67
CA SER A 123 8.76 -14.60 9.59
C SER A 123 9.03 -16.09 9.36
N VAL A 124 9.17 -16.51 8.12
CA VAL A 124 9.44 -17.93 7.74
C VAL A 124 10.88 -18.37 7.98
N ASP A 125 11.78 -17.44 8.28
CA ASP A 125 13.19 -17.74 8.61
C ASP A 125 13.44 -17.66 10.12
N TRP A 126 12.66 -16.83 10.84
CA TRP A 126 12.81 -16.60 12.28
C TRP A 126 11.95 -17.53 13.15
N TRP A 127 10.82 -17.99 12.62
CA TRP A 127 9.87 -18.86 13.33
C TRP A 127 9.46 -20.05 12.46
N ASP A 128 8.94 -21.09 13.11
CA ASP A 128 8.25 -22.17 12.42
C ASP A 128 6.99 -21.63 11.74
N SER A 129 6.87 -21.85 10.45
CA SER A 129 5.79 -21.32 9.62
C SER A 129 5.34 -22.38 8.63
N LEU A 130 4.04 -22.46 8.40
CA LEU A 130 3.44 -23.27 7.34
C LEU A 130 3.81 -22.75 5.94
N HIS A 131 4.17 -21.47 5.84
CA HIS A 131 4.55 -20.86 4.57
C HIS A 131 5.91 -21.33 4.08
N GLN A 132 6.01 -21.47 2.76
CA GLN A 132 7.27 -21.76 2.09
C GLN A 132 8.25 -20.59 2.22
N LYS A 133 9.54 -20.91 2.37
CA LYS A 133 10.62 -19.93 2.26
C LYS A 133 10.60 -19.27 0.87
N ALA A 134 11.22 -18.09 0.76
CA ALA A 134 11.26 -17.34 -0.48
C ALA A 134 11.79 -18.20 -1.64
N THR A 135 10.98 -18.32 -2.72
CA THR A 135 11.31 -19.13 -3.90
C THR A 135 11.73 -18.28 -5.09
N VAL A 136 11.40 -17.01 -5.12
CA VAL A 136 11.67 -16.08 -6.23
C VAL A 136 12.81 -15.13 -5.88
N ILE A 137 12.67 -14.34 -4.81
CA ILE A 137 13.67 -13.35 -4.37
C ILE A 137 14.49 -13.95 -3.24
N ARG A 138 15.63 -14.57 -3.57
CA ARG A 138 16.54 -15.24 -2.64
C ARG A 138 17.97 -15.26 -3.14
N GLU A 139 18.93 -15.51 -2.23
CA GLU A 139 20.32 -15.78 -2.59
C GLU A 139 20.42 -17.05 -3.44
N GLY A 140 21.21 -17.00 -4.52
CA GLY A 140 21.37 -18.10 -5.48
C GLY A 140 20.28 -18.17 -6.57
N GLY A 141 19.42 -17.15 -6.67
CA GLY A 141 18.41 -17.02 -7.72
C GLY A 141 17.12 -17.83 -7.47
N PRO A 142 16.13 -17.73 -8.39
CA PRO A 142 14.84 -18.39 -8.26
C PRO A 142 14.97 -19.93 -8.28
N LYS A 143 14.27 -20.61 -7.37
CA LYS A 143 14.12 -22.08 -7.37
C LYS A 143 12.91 -22.57 -8.20
N MET A 144 12.29 -21.68 -8.93
CA MET A 144 11.08 -21.96 -9.71
C MET A 144 11.46 -22.15 -11.19
N PRO A 145 10.89 -23.16 -11.90
CA PRO A 145 11.13 -23.31 -13.33
C PRO A 145 10.61 -22.11 -14.13
N ALA A 146 11.28 -21.78 -15.23
CA ALA A 146 10.95 -20.61 -16.05
C ALA A 146 9.49 -20.58 -16.53
N SER A 147 8.91 -21.75 -16.81
CA SER A 147 7.50 -21.91 -17.20
C SER A 147 6.49 -21.41 -16.14
N MET A 148 6.88 -21.36 -14.88
CA MET A 148 6.08 -20.82 -13.78
C MET A 148 6.51 -19.40 -13.42
N LEU A 149 7.80 -19.11 -13.47
CA LEU A 149 8.36 -17.80 -13.13
C LEU A 149 7.92 -16.70 -14.11
N THR A 150 7.98 -16.97 -15.42
CA THR A 150 7.63 -15.98 -16.44
C THR A 150 6.19 -15.46 -16.30
N PRO A 151 5.13 -16.31 -16.23
CA PRO A 151 3.77 -15.81 -16.01
C PRO A 151 3.61 -15.10 -14.67
N LEU A 152 4.33 -15.51 -13.61
CA LEU A 152 4.31 -14.83 -12.32
C LEU A 152 4.85 -13.39 -12.43
N LEU A 153 5.98 -13.21 -13.12
CA LEU A 153 6.58 -11.89 -13.31
C LEU A 153 5.72 -10.99 -14.23
N ILE A 154 5.09 -11.56 -15.26
CA ILE A 154 4.14 -10.84 -16.11
C ILE A 154 2.94 -10.34 -15.28
N MET A 155 2.38 -11.18 -14.41
CA MET A 155 1.30 -10.78 -13.51
C MET A 155 1.74 -9.71 -12.50
N ALA A 156 2.94 -9.86 -11.94
CA ALA A 156 3.49 -8.85 -11.03
C ALA A 156 3.68 -7.49 -11.74
N LEU A 157 4.19 -7.51 -12.97
CA LEU A 157 4.30 -6.31 -13.81
C LEU A 157 2.92 -5.70 -14.10
N GLY A 158 1.94 -6.52 -14.52
CA GLY A 158 0.58 -6.06 -14.80
C GLY A 158 -0.08 -5.40 -13.59
N TYR A 159 0.05 -6.00 -12.41
CA TYR A 159 -0.46 -5.43 -11.16
C TYR A 159 0.26 -4.13 -10.79
N THR A 160 1.57 -4.06 -10.98
CA THR A 160 2.36 -2.85 -10.71
C THR A 160 1.95 -1.71 -11.64
N LEU A 161 1.77 -1.98 -12.92
CA LEU A 161 1.32 -0.98 -13.91
C LEU A 161 -0.11 -0.51 -13.61
N LEU A 162 -1.01 -1.42 -13.25
CA LEU A 162 -2.36 -1.07 -12.82
C LEU A 162 -2.35 -0.19 -11.56
N PHE A 163 -1.55 -0.56 -10.56
CA PHE A 163 -1.37 0.24 -9.35
C PHE A 163 -0.86 1.64 -9.68
N ALA A 164 0.21 1.74 -10.46
CA ALA A 164 0.80 3.03 -10.85
C ALA A 164 -0.19 3.90 -11.62
N PHE A 165 -0.91 3.32 -12.59
CA PHE A 165 -1.93 4.03 -13.36
C PHE A 165 -3.05 4.58 -12.46
N VAL A 166 -3.64 3.73 -11.61
CA VAL A 166 -4.73 4.15 -10.73
C VAL A 166 -4.23 5.19 -9.71
N LEU A 167 -3.05 5.01 -9.14
CA LEU A 167 -2.46 5.97 -8.21
C LEU A 167 -2.27 7.35 -8.88
N LEU A 168 -1.70 7.39 -10.08
CA LEU A 168 -1.51 8.64 -10.83
C LEU A 168 -2.85 9.32 -11.13
N MET A 169 -3.87 8.56 -11.56
CA MET A 169 -5.21 9.09 -11.79
C MET A 169 -5.83 9.69 -10.52
N ARG A 170 -5.72 9.00 -9.38
CA ARG A 170 -6.23 9.48 -8.09
C ARG A 170 -5.52 10.75 -7.64
N VAL A 171 -4.19 10.77 -7.68
CA VAL A 171 -3.38 11.96 -7.34
C VAL A 171 -3.72 13.12 -8.26
N HIS A 172 -3.82 12.90 -9.57
CA HIS A 172 -4.20 13.92 -10.55
C HIS A 172 -5.60 14.51 -10.24
N THR A 173 -6.57 13.66 -9.92
CA THR A 173 -7.93 14.07 -9.56
C THR A 173 -7.93 14.98 -8.33
N VAL A 174 -7.22 14.60 -7.26
CA VAL A 174 -7.11 15.43 -6.06
C VAL A 174 -6.47 16.78 -6.35
N LEU A 175 -5.41 16.81 -7.16
CA LEU A 175 -4.75 18.05 -7.55
C LEU A 175 -5.63 18.94 -8.42
N ALA A 176 -6.40 18.37 -9.34
CA ALA A 176 -7.34 19.10 -10.18
C ALA A 176 -8.47 19.75 -9.36
N VAL A 177 -9.03 19.02 -8.39
CA VAL A 177 -10.05 19.57 -7.47
C VAL A 177 -9.47 20.71 -6.66
N LYS A 178 -8.30 20.52 -6.01
CA LYS A 178 -7.66 21.58 -5.21
C LYS A 178 -7.35 22.85 -6.05
N ARG A 179 -6.98 22.71 -7.31
CA ARG A 179 -6.76 23.85 -8.22
C ARG A 179 -8.06 24.63 -8.49
N ARG A 180 -9.18 23.95 -8.72
CA ARG A 180 -10.48 24.59 -8.95
C ARG A 180 -10.96 25.37 -7.73
N ASP A 181 -10.73 24.88 -6.52
CA ASP A 181 -11.15 25.54 -5.27
C ASP A 181 -10.36 26.84 -4.99
N VAL A 182 -9.15 26.97 -5.53
CA VAL A 182 -8.31 28.17 -5.37
C VAL A 182 -8.66 29.26 -6.40
N GLN A 183 -8.99 28.92 -7.65
CA GLN A 183 -9.25 29.89 -8.73
C GLN A 183 -10.40 30.87 -8.45
N PRO A 184 -11.57 30.48 -7.93
CA PRO A 184 -12.67 31.43 -7.68
C PRO A 184 -12.34 32.44 -6.58
N LYS A 185 -11.52 32.07 -5.59
CA LYS A 185 -11.13 32.99 -4.49
C LYS A 185 -10.21 34.11 -4.99
N VAL A 186 -9.28 33.80 -5.88
CA VAL A 186 -8.37 34.79 -6.47
C VAL A 186 -9.15 35.76 -7.37
N SER A 187 -10.08 35.26 -8.21
CA SER A 187 -10.89 36.11 -9.09
C SER A 187 -11.78 37.08 -8.32
N ARG A 188 -12.36 36.68 -7.18
CA ARG A 188 -13.14 37.60 -6.32
C ARG A 188 -12.30 38.64 -5.65
N ALA A 189 -11.13 38.27 -5.11
CA ALA A 189 -10.22 39.22 -4.47
C ALA A 189 -9.72 40.31 -5.44
N THR A 190 -9.40 39.94 -6.68
CA THR A 190 -8.98 40.92 -7.72
C THR A 190 -10.09 41.83 -8.18
N LEU A 191 -11.37 41.45 -8.08
CA LEU A 191 -12.53 42.28 -8.40
C LEU A 191 -12.86 43.24 -7.26
N GLU A 192 -12.62 42.89 -6.00
CA GLU A 192 -12.82 43.76 -4.84
C GLU A 192 -11.72 44.83 -4.70
N GLU A 193 -10.52 44.56 -5.20
CA GLU A 193 -9.37 45.50 -5.18
C GLU A 193 -9.38 46.48 -6.40
N ALA A 194 -10.26 46.33 -7.36
CA ALA A 194 -10.37 47.22 -8.51
C ALA A 194 -10.88 48.62 -8.04
N PRO A 195 -10.12 49.71 -8.20
CA PRO A 195 -10.58 51.01 -7.79
C PRO A 195 -11.83 51.42 -8.58
N VAL A 196 -12.87 51.79 -7.86
CA VAL A 196 -14.09 52.38 -8.47
C VAL A 196 -13.68 53.76 -9.00
N SER A 197 -13.50 53.85 -10.31
CA SER A 197 -13.20 55.08 -11.05
C SER A 197 -14.44 55.94 -11.25
#